data_65f09c5ae060fdaf8daae6d19d926ac8
#
_entry.id   65f09c5ae060fdaf8daae6d19d926ac8
#
_cell.length_a   1.000
_cell.length_b   1.000
_cell.length_c   1.000
_cell.angle_alpha   90.00
_cell.angle_beta   90.00
_cell.angle_gamma   90.00
#
_symmetry.space_group_name_H-M   'P 1'
#
loop_
_entity.id
_entity.type
_entity.pdbx_description
1 polymer ?
#
loop_
_entity_poly.entity_id
_entity_poly.type
_entity_poly.pdbx_seq_one_letter_code
_entity_poly.pdbx_strand_id
1 'polypeptide(L)'
;ENEFTLLKHIQHLGLAPKILFHNSKKGILIWEYFEGEEFSLTEKTQVSQLRELGGALGRIHESTIFKGSLDIFSASIHLYQNLLENSPHTALIEQTLSLYHEISQDGINHVLSHNDLNKKNLLWNSQFLFLDWEYAGINHPCFDLASLVKSQNLNEDNLCELLIGYCGIKNYFDFKVVKQWILFSDLLDEVWEISVNLISLDNCHQENIKSFF
;
A
#
# COMPACT_ATOMS: atom_id res chain seq x y z
N GLU A 1 -13.51 -11.13 2.43
CA GLU A 1 -14.71 -10.34 2.83
C GLU A 1 -14.35 -8.87 3.02
N ASN A 2 -13.17 -8.59 3.57
CA ASN A 2 -12.68 -7.21 3.81
C ASN A 2 -12.48 -6.45 2.51
N GLU A 3 -11.77 -7.03 1.54
CA GLU A 3 -11.54 -6.43 0.22
C GLU A 3 -12.86 -6.08 -0.48
N PHE A 4 -13.84 -7.00 -0.50
CA PHE A 4 -15.16 -6.73 -1.08
C PHE A 4 -15.83 -5.51 -0.44
N THR A 5 -15.83 -5.44 0.89
CA THR A 5 -16.48 -4.37 1.63
C THR A 5 -15.80 -3.03 1.38
N LEU A 6 -14.49 -3.03 1.33
CA LEU A 6 -13.67 -1.85 1.03
C LEU A 6 -13.87 -1.38 -0.40
N LEU A 7 -13.79 -2.27 -1.39
CA LEU A 7 -14.02 -1.95 -2.80
C LEU A 7 -15.42 -1.35 -3.01
N LYS A 8 -16.44 -1.91 -2.35
CA LYS A 8 -17.79 -1.36 -2.40
C LYS A 8 -17.87 0.04 -1.79
N HIS A 9 -17.10 0.31 -0.75
CA HIS A 9 -17.03 1.63 -0.11
C HIS A 9 -16.42 2.67 -1.03
N ILE A 10 -15.29 2.36 -1.70
CA ILE A 10 -14.57 3.30 -2.56
C ILE A 10 -15.03 3.29 -4.03
N GLN A 11 -15.94 2.41 -4.40
CA GLN A 11 -16.41 2.26 -5.80
C GLN A 11 -16.89 3.60 -6.41
N HIS A 12 -17.46 4.49 -5.60
CA HIS A 12 -17.95 5.80 -6.05
C HIS A 12 -16.83 6.74 -6.53
N LEU A 13 -15.58 6.48 -6.17
CA LEU A 13 -14.42 7.27 -6.61
C LEU A 13 -14.04 6.99 -8.07
N GLY A 14 -14.48 5.85 -8.62
CA GLY A 14 -14.08 5.39 -9.96
C GLY A 14 -12.61 5.01 -10.08
N LEU A 15 -11.93 4.77 -8.95
CA LEU A 15 -10.49 4.48 -8.87
C LEU A 15 -10.19 3.01 -8.56
N ALA A 16 -11.21 2.20 -8.35
CA ALA A 16 -11.10 0.78 -8.06
C ALA A 16 -12.05 -0.01 -8.99
N PRO A 17 -11.79 -1.32 -9.22
CA PRO A 17 -12.63 -2.14 -10.07
C PRO A 17 -14.07 -2.18 -9.61
N LYS A 18 -15.01 -2.12 -10.57
CA LYS A 18 -16.42 -2.27 -10.28
C LYS A 18 -16.76 -3.72 -10.02
N ILE A 19 -17.35 -4.01 -8.87
CA ILE A 19 -17.72 -5.35 -8.47
C ILE A 19 -18.95 -5.81 -9.26
N LEU A 20 -18.84 -6.97 -9.89
CA LEU A 20 -19.93 -7.63 -10.61
C LEU A 20 -20.57 -8.75 -9.79
N PHE A 21 -19.76 -9.49 -9.03
CA PHE A 21 -20.24 -10.62 -8.22
C PHE A 21 -19.33 -10.87 -7.02
N HIS A 22 -19.91 -11.30 -5.91
CA HIS A 22 -19.19 -11.71 -4.71
C HIS A 22 -19.85 -12.92 -4.05
N ASN A 23 -19.01 -13.86 -3.60
CA ASN A 23 -19.43 -15.00 -2.78
C ASN A 23 -18.37 -15.28 -1.71
N SER A 24 -18.59 -14.75 -0.50
CA SER A 24 -17.65 -14.89 0.63
C SER A 24 -17.43 -16.35 1.05
N LYS A 25 -18.47 -17.20 0.98
CA LYS A 25 -18.37 -18.63 1.35
C LYS A 25 -17.44 -19.42 0.42
N LYS A 26 -17.32 -19.00 -0.82
CA LYS A 26 -16.45 -19.63 -1.83
C LYS A 26 -15.17 -18.88 -2.10
N GLY A 27 -14.93 -17.73 -1.45
CA GLY A 27 -13.79 -16.89 -1.71
C GLY A 27 -13.75 -16.33 -3.14
N ILE A 28 -14.93 -16.05 -3.75
CA ILE A 28 -15.01 -15.59 -5.14
C ILE A 28 -15.39 -14.12 -5.15
N LEU A 29 -14.57 -13.32 -5.81
CA LEU A 29 -14.82 -11.92 -6.16
C LEU A 29 -14.62 -11.74 -7.66
N ILE A 30 -15.61 -11.18 -8.37
CA ILE A 30 -15.55 -10.91 -9.80
C ILE A 30 -15.82 -9.43 -10.00
N TRP A 31 -14.95 -8.78 -10.75
CA TRP A 31 -15.08 -7.37 -11.13
C TRP A 31 -15.08 -7.18 -12.64
N GLU A 32 -15.49 -6.01 -13.07
CA GLU A 32 -15.49 -5.59 -14.46
C GLU A 32 -14.04 -5.51 -14.97
N TYR A 33 -13.80 -6.03 -16.17
CA TYR A 33 -12.50 -5.88 -16.82
C TYR A 33 -12.26 -4.41 -17.16
N PHE A 34 -11.09 -3.92 -16.79
CA PHE A 34 -10.63 -2.59 -17.15
C PHE A 34 -9.61 -2.69 -18.28
N GLU A 35 -9.91 -2.06 -19.41
CA GLU A 35 -9.00 -1.99 -20.55
C GLU A 35 -7.98 -0.87 -20.30
N GLY A 36 -6.82 -1.24 -19.78
CA GLY A 36 -5.73 -0.32 -19.46
C GLY A 36 -4.40 -1.04 -19.47
N GLU A 37 -3.33 -0.26 -19.54
CA GLU A 37 -1.95 -0.76 -19.45
C GLU A 37 -1.39 -0.49 -18.05
N GLU A 38 -0.44 -1.32 -17.62
CA GLU A 38 0.33 -1.08 -16.41
C GLU A 38 1.03 0.27 -16.52
N PHE A 39 0.78 1.15 -15.55
CA PHE A 39 1.42 2.46 -15.54
C PHE A 39 2.90 2.33 -15.15
N SER A 40 3.76 2.83 -16.00
CA SER A 40 5.20 2.94 -15.73
C SER A 40 5.70 4.31 -16.14
N LEU A 41 6.51 4.93 -15.28
CA LEU A 41 7.19 6.16 -15.60
C LEU A 41 8.17 5.92 -16.78
N THR A 42 8.02 6.70 -17.83
CA THR A 42 8.86 6.69 -19.01
C THR A 42 9.24 8.12 -19.38
N GLU A 43 10.18 8.30 -20.33
CA GLU A 43 10.50 9.63 -20.87
C GLU A 43 9.30 10.32 -21.55
N LYS A 44 8.27 9.54 -21.92
CA LYS A 44 7.05 10.05 -22.53
C LYS A 44 5.96 10.40 -21.51
N THR A 45 6.19 10.08 -20.22
CA THR A 45 5.21 10.37 -19.16
C THR A 45 5.10 11.87 -18.98
N GLN A 46 3.88 12.37 -19.10
CA GLN A 46 3.61 13.80 -18.92
C GLN A 46 3.54 14.16 -17.43
N VAL A 47 4.00 15.34 -17.09
CA VAL A 47 3.87 15.92 -15.74
C VAL A 47 2.40 15.89 -15.26
N SER A 48 1.45 16.12 -16.18
CA SER A 48 0.02 16.04 -15.87
C SER A 48 -0.41 14.67 -15.35
N GLN A 49 0.18 13.57 -15.85
CA GLN A 49 -0.13 12.22 -15.38
C GLN A 49 0.36 11.98 -13.95
N LEU A 50 1.53 12.53 -13.57
CA LEU A 50 2.01 12.47 -12.18
C LEU A 50 1.10 13.24 -11.23
N ARG A 51 0.66 14.44 -11.63
CA ARG A 51 -0.31 15.22 -10.85
C ARG A 51 -1.65 14.50 -10.74
N GLU A 52 -2.10 13.89 -11.83
CA GLU A 52 -3.34 13.11 -11.81
C GLU A 52 -3.25 11.88 -10.91
N LEU A 53 -2.11 11.17 -10.93
CA LEU A 53 -1.84 10.06 -10.03
C LEU A 53 -1.86 10.51 -8.56
N GLY A 54 -1.19 11.63 -8.26
CA GLY A 54 -1.23 12.23 -6.93
C GLY A 54 -2.65 12.59 -6.51
N GLY A 55 -3.43 13.23 -7.38
CA GLY A 55 -4.82 13.58 -7.10
C GLY A 55 -5.74 12.36 -6.94
N ALA A 56 -5.49 11.29 -7.69
CA ALA A 56 -6.22 10.04 -7.54
C ALA A 56 -5.93 9.39 -6.17
N LEU A 57 -4.66 9.31 -5.77
CA LEU A 57 -4.28 8.82 -4.45
C LEU A 57 -4.85 9.69 -3.33
N GLY A 58 -4.80 11.02 -3.47
CA GLY A 58 -5.39 11.95 -2.51
C GLY A 58 -6.88 11.70 -2.27
N ARG A 59 -7.66 11.45 -3.33
CA ARG A 59 -9.09 11.10 -3.20
C ARG A 59 -9.33 9.80 -2.46
N ILE A 60 -8.45 8.81 -2.61
CA ILE A 60 -8.51 7.55 -1.83
C ILE A 60 -8.26 7.85 -0.36
N HIS A 61 -7.19 8.57 -0.05
CA HIS A 61 -6.81 8.92 1.31
C HIS A 61 -7.81 9.85 2.02
N GLU A 62 -8.50 10.71 1.27
CA GLU A 62 -9.57 11.58 1.79
C GLU A 62 -10.91 10.86 1.97
N SER A 63 -11.05 9.65 1.41
CA SER A 63 -12.27 8.87 1.61
C SER A 63 -12.48 8.58 3.08
N THR A 64 -13.74 8.68 3.52
CA THR A 64 -14.07 8.45 4.94
C THR A 64 -13.62 7.07 5.37
N ILE A 65 -12.92 7.00 6.50
CA ILE A 65 -12.47 5.74 7.10
C ILE A 65 -13.70 4.85 7.32
N PHE A 66 -13.69 3.71 6.70
CA PHE A 66 -14.73 2.71 6.85
C PHE A 66 -14.68 2.10 8.27
N LYS A 67 -15.80 2.11 9.00
CA LYS A 67 -15.92 1.46 10.32
C LYS A 67 -15.84 -0.06 10.17
N GLY A 68 -14.69 -0.63 10.14
CA GLY A 68 -14.45 -2.06 9.90
C GLY A 68 -13.23 -2.29 9.02
N SER A 69 -12.57 -1.23 8.55
CA SER A 69 -11.24 -1.36 7.98
C SER A 69 -10.32 -1.90 9.06
N LEU A 70 -9.85 -3.12 8.86
CA LEU A 70 -8.89 -3.74 9.73
C LEU A 70 -7.59 -2.93 9.66
N ASP A 71 -6.96 -2.76 10.79
CA ASP A 71 -5.56 -2.35 10.86
C ASP A 71 -4.68 -3.54 10.46
N ILE A 72 -4.79 -3.92 9.18
CA ILE A 72 -4.05 -5.04 8.59
C ILE A 72 -2.56 -4.78 8.72
N PHE A 73 -2.15 -3.52 8.60
CA PHE A 73 -0.75 -3.13 8.66
C PHE A 73 -0.15 -3.41 10.05
N SER A 74 -0.79 -2.93 11.13
CA SER A 74 -0.33 -3.22 12.50
C SER A 74 -0.39 -4.71 12.83
N ALA A 75 -1.40 -5.43 12.34
CA ALA A 75 -1.50 -6.87 12.52
C ALA A 75 -0.32 -7.60 11.84
N SER A 76 0.05 -7.20 10.62
CA SER A 76 1.20 -7.78 9.91
C SER A 76 2.52 -7.50 10.62
N ILE A 77 2.73 -6.28 11.11
CA ILE A 77 3.94 -5.92 11.87
C ILE A 77 4.05 -6.76 13.15
N HIS A 78 2.96 -6.95 13.89
CA HIS A 78 2.96 -7.81 15.07
C HIS A 78 3.26 -9.28 14.73
N LEU A 79 2.74 -9.78 13.61
CA LEU A 79 3.06 -11.13 13.16
C LEU A 79 4.57 -11.27 12.89
N TYR A 80 5.17 -10.34 12.15
CA TYR A 80 6.60 -10.36 11.84
C TYR A 80 7.45 -10.25 13.11
N GLN A 81 7.06 -9.39 14.05
CA GLN A 81 7.73 -9.29 15.35
C GLN A 81 7.76 -10.64 16.06
N ASN A 82 6.61 -11.32 16.17
CA ASN A 82 6.51 -12.62 16.82
C ASN A 82 7.32 -13.71 16.11
N LEU A 83 7.37 -13.67 14.77
CA LEU A 83 8.12 -14.66 13.98
C LEU A 83 9.64 -14.48 14.12
N LEU A 84 10.10 -13.22 14.20
CA LEU A 84 11.52 -12.89 14.19
C LEU A 84 12.12 -12.68 15.59
N GLU A 85 11.27 -12.56 16.62
CA GLU A 85 11.72 -12.50 18.01
C GLU A 85 12.51 -13.76 18.37
N ASN A 86 13.68 -13.60 18.99
CA ASN A 86 14.60 -14.68 19.31
C ASN A 86 15.18 -15.45 18.10
N SER A 87 15.12 -14.89 16.91
CA SER A 87 15.75 -15.39 15.70
C SER A 87 17.08 -14.68 15.42
N PRO A 88 17.91 -15.15 14.47
CA PRO A 88 19.06 -14.39 13.99
C PRO A 88 18.71 -13.00 13.40
N HIS A 89 17.44 -12.76 13.11
CA HIS A 89 16.94 -11.54 12.48
C HIS A 89 16.26 -10.58 13.49
N THR A 90 16.36 -10.85 14.79
CA THR A 90 15.78 -9.98 15.84
C THR A 90 16.21 -8.53 15.69
N ALA A 91 17.49 -8.26 15.40
CA ALA A 91 17.99 -6.91 15.23
C ALA A 91 17.31 -6.15 14.06
N LEU A 92 17.01 -6.84 12.97
CA LEU A 92 16.34 -6.26 11.82
C LEU A 92 14.91 -5.81 12.16
N ILE A 93 14.11 -6.67 12.80
CA ILE A 93 12.74 -6.31 13.18
C ILE A 93 12.74 -5.19 14.23
N GLU A 94 13.66 -5.20 15.19
CA GLU A 94 13.78 -4.13 16.18
C GLU A 94 14.12 -2.78 15.52
N GLN A 95 15.04 -2.76 14.56
CA GLN A 95 15.39 -1.58 13.77
C GLN A 95 14.18 -1.07 12.98
N THR A 96 13.46 -1.97 12.32
CA THR A 96 12.26 -1.64 11.52
C THR A 96 11.18 -1.01 12.39
N LEU A 97 10.90 -1.62 13.55
CA LEU A 97 9.90 -1.10 14.51
C LEU A 97 10.32 0.23 15.13
N SER A 98 11.61 0.38 15.46
CA SER A 98 12.13 1.64 15.99
C SER A 98 11.96 2.78 14.99
N LEU A 99 12.31 2.55 13.73
CA LEU A 99 12.12 3.54 12.67
C LEU A 99 10.64 3.85 12.46
N TYR A 100 9.78 2.84 12.39
CA TYR A 100 8.33 3.04 12.27
C TYR A 100 7.78 3.92 13.39
N HIS A 101 8.16 3.61 14.63
CA HIS A 101 7.75 4.40 15.79
C HIS A 101 8.21 5.86 15.71
N GLU A 102 9.44 6.10 15.25
CA GLU A 102 9.98 7.45 15.08
C GLU A 102 9.20 8.25 14.03
N ILE A 103 8.99 7.66 12.83
CA ILE A 103 8.43 8.39 11.69
C ILE A 103 6.91 8.49 11.71
N SER A 104 6.21 7.64 12.48
CA SER A 104 4.74 7.63 12.56
C SER A 104 4.17 8.59 13.61
N GLN A 105 5.02 9.24 14.42
CA GLN A 105 4.60 10.14 15.49
C GLN A 105 4.60 11.62 15.11
N ASP A 106 4.44 11.93 13.84
CA ASP A 106 4.42 13.30 13.32
C ASP A 106 3.08 14.03 13.50
N GLY A 107 2.08 13.36 14.08
CA GLY A 107 0.74 13.89 14.32
C GLY A 107 -0.17 13.90 13.08
N ILE A 108 0.26 13.29 11.97
CA ILE A 108 -0.55 13.13 10.77
C ILE A 108 -1.58 12.01 10.99
N ASN A 109 -2.83 12.29 10.64
CA ASN A 109 -3.88 11.29 10.74
C ASN A 109 -3.64 10.15 9.75
N HIS A 110 -3.78 8.92 10.21
CA HIS A 110 -3.82 7.75 9.34
C HIS A 110 -5.05 7.80 8.43
N VAL A 111 -4.88 7.29 7.23
CA VAL A 111 -5.86 7.33 6.14
C VAL A 111 -6.16 5.93 5.64
N LEU A 112 -7.17 5.78 4.79
CA LEU A 112 -7.35 4.56 4.03
C LEU A 112 -6.22 4.48 2.99
N SER A 113 -5.28 3.57 3.19
CA SER A 113 -4.14 3.33 2.32
C SER A 113 -4.29 2.02 1.57
N HIS A 114 -3.71 1.96 0.38
CA HIS A 114 -3.66 0.74 -0.42
C HIS A 114 -2.69 -0.29 0.17
N ASN A 115 -1.57 0.18 0.71
CA ASN A 115 -0.48 -0.58 1.33
C ASN A 115 0.32 -1.49 0.38
N ASP A 116 -0.02 -1.58 -0.90
CA ASP A 116 0.71 -2.36 -1.91
C ASP A 116 0.69 -1.69 -3.30
N LEU A 117 1.15 -0.42 -3.38
CA LEU A 117 1.18 0.34 -4.63
C LEU A 117 2.42 0.00 -5.48
N ASN A 118 2.46 -1.22 -5.98
CA ASN A 118 3.43 -1.64 -6.98
C ASN A 118 2.93 -1.38 -8.42
N LYS A 119 3.83 -1.55 -9.43
CA LYS A 119 3.49 -1.28 -10.85
C LYS A 119 2.30 -2.09 -11.35
N LYS A 120 2.18 -3.35 -10.94
CA LYS A 120 1.13 -4.27 -11.42
C LYS A 120 -0.25 -3.87 -10.90
N ASN A 121 -0.28 -3.16 -9.77
CA ASN A 121 -1.51 -2.73 -9.11
C ASN A 121 -1.98 -1.36 -9.60
N LEU A 122 -1.32 -0.76 -10.59
CA LEU A 122 -1.66 0.56 -11.12
C LEU A 122 -1.84 0.51 -12.64
N LEU A 123 -3.08 0.64 -13.09
CA LEU A 123 -3.43 0.72 -14.50
C LEU A 123 -3.71 2.15 -14.95
N TRP A 124 -3.46 2.40 -16.22
CA TRP A 124 -3.72 3.66 -16.89
C TRP A 124 -4.47 3.47 -18.21
N ASN A 125 -5.57 4.19 -18.36
CA ASN A 125 -6.28 4.38 -19.63
C ASN A 125 -7.04 5.72 -19.58
N SER A 126 -6.35 6.82 -19.80
CA SER A 126 -6.90 8.19 -19.60
C SER A 126 -7.42 8.48 -18.19
N GLN A 127 -7.37 7.53 -17.31
CA GLN A 127 -7.61 7.61 -15.87
C GLN A 127 -6.84 6.50 -15.15
N PHE A 128 -6.54 6.70 -13.88
CA PHE A 128 -5.92 5.66 -13.06
C PHE A 128 -6.96 4.71 -12.50
N LEU A 129 -6.58 3.43 -12.40
CA LEU A 129 -7.29 2.40 -11.67
C LEU A 129 -6.30 1.65 -10.77
N PHE A 130 -6.65 1.51 -9.50
CA PHE A 130 -5.87 0.78 -8.51
C PHE A 130 -6.46 -0.61 -8.33
N LEU A 131 -5.60 -1.64 -8.43
CA LEU A 131 -5.95 -3.06 -8.34
C LEU A 131 -5.39 -3.67 -7.06
N ASP A 132 -5.91 -4.84 -6.70
CA ASP A 132 -5.39 -5.68 -5.62
C ASP A 132 -5.39 -5.00 -4.25
N TRP A 133 -6.57 -4.86 -3.69
CA TRP A 133 -6.83 -4.18 -2.43
C TRP A 133 -6.76 -5.10 -1.20
N GLU A 134 -6.15 -6.27 -1.31
CA GLU A 134 -6.13 -7.26 -0.23
C GLU A 134 -5.39 -6.78 1.02
N TYR A 135 -4.37 -5.92 0.86
CA TYR A 135 -3.60 -5.30 1.95
C TYR A 135 -4.12 -3.93 2.39
N ALA A 136 -5.19 -3.45 1.75
CA ALA A 136 -5.69 -2.11 2.05
C ALA A 136 -6.25 -2.00 3.47
N GLY A 137 -5.91 -0.90 4.13
CA GLY A 137 -6.26 -0.65 5.53
C GLY A 137 -5.87 0.74 5.98
N ILE A 138 -5.90 0.94 7.29
CA ILE A 138 -5.54 2.22 7.88
C ILE A 138 -4.03 2.29 8.06
N ASN A 139 -3.41 3.32 7.47
CA ASN A 139 -1.96 3.52 7.56
C ASN A 139 -1.61 5.01 7.39
N HIS A 140 -0.35 5.34 7.63
CA HIS A 140 0.19 6.66 7.36
C HIS A 140 0.26 6.92 5.85
N PRO A 141 -0.22 8.09 5.35
CA PRO A 141 -0.31 8.36 3.90
C PRO A 141 1.04 8.30 3.17
N CYS A 142 2.14 8.58 3.86
CA CYS A 142 3.47 8.49 3.25
C CYS A 142 3.91 7.06 2.91
N PHE A 143 3.25 6.02 3.45
CA PHE A 143 3.56 4.65 3.08
C PHE A 143 3.21 4.38 1.61
N ASP A 144 2.01 4.78 1.16
CA ASP A 144 1.62 4.67 -0.25
C ASP A 144 2.45 5.58 -1.15
N LEU A 145 2.79 6.80 -0.70
CA LEU A 145 3.68 7.70 -1.44
C LEU A 145 5.07 7.08 -1.62
N ALA A 146 5.64 6.48 -0.58
CA ALA A 146 6.92 5.78 -0.64
C ALA A 146 6.87 4.58 -1.59
N SER A 147 5.79 3.79 -1.56
CA SER A 147 5.57 2.68 -2.48
C SER A 147 5.52 3.13 -3.94
N LEU A 148 4.87 4.25 -4.24
CA LEU A 148 4.87 4.83 -5.60
C LEU A 148 6.27 5.31 -6.02
N VAL A 149 7.00 6.00 -5.13
CA VAL A 149 8.38 6.44 -5.43
C VAL A 149 9.27 5.25 -5.77
N LYS A 150 9.22 4.18 -4.99
CA LYS A 150 10.00 2.96 -5.22
C LYS A 150 9.56 2.27 -6.52
N SER A 151 8.29 1.96 -6.64
CA SER A 151 7.77 1.16 -7.75
C SER A 151 7.89 1.86 -9.11
N GLN A 152 7.77 3.19 -9.15
CA GLN A 152 7.89 3.99 -10.36
C GLN A 152 9.29 4.58 -10.58
N ASN A 153 10.21 4.40 -9.61
CA ASN A 153 11.56 4.98 -9.62
C ASN A 153 11.52 6.51 -9.81
N LEU A 154 10.69 7.19 -9.01
CA LEU A 154 10.51 8.63 -9.10
C LEU A 154 11.75 9.36 -8.53
N ASN A 155 12.25 10.33 -9.28
CA ASN A 155 13.22 11.30 -8.77
C ASN A 155 12.54 12.43 -7.97
N GLU A 156 13.32 13.38 -7.46
CA GLU A 156 12.79 14.52 -6.68
C GLU A 156 11.77 15.36 -7.45
N ASP A 157 12.06 15.66 -8.72
CA ASP A 157 11.17 16.48 -9.55
C ASP A 157 9.84 15.74 -9.82
N ASN A 158 9.91 14.44 -10.10
CA ASN A 158 8.71 13.61 -10.29
C ASN A 158 7.88 13.52 -9.01
N LEU A 159 8.53 13.36 -7.85
CA LEU A 159 7.83 13.35 -6.57
C LEU A 159 7.18 14.72 -6.27
N CYS A 160 7.86 15.83 -6.57
CA CYS A 160 7.25 17.15 -6.44
C CYS A 160 5.96 17.26 -7.25
N GLU A 161 5.96 16.78 -8.50
CA GLU A 161 4.77 16.81 -9.36
C GLU A 161 3.64 15.90 -8.83
N LEU A 162 3.99 14.72 -8.33
CA LEU A 162 3.04 13.84 -7.66
C LEU A 162 2.41 14.53 -6.44
N LEU A 163 3.23 15.15 -5.59
CA LEU A 163 2.78 15.83 -4.37
C LEU A 163 1.94 17.08 -4.67
N ILE A 164 2.24 17.81 -5.75
CA ILE A 164 1.39 18.91 -6.22
C ILE A 164 -0.02 18.40 -6.54
N GLY A 165 -0.12 17.25 -7.20
CA GLY A 165 -1.42 16.63 -7.48
C GLY A 165 -2.11 16.11 -6.21
N TYR A 166 -1.36 15.49 -5.32
CA TYR A 166 -1.86 14.88 -4.09
C TYR A 166 -2.43 15.91 -3.11
N CYS A 167 -1.68 16.99 -2.83
CA CYS A 167 -2.05 17.99 -1.82
C CYS A 167 -2.57 19.31 -2.44
N GLY A 168 -2.59 19.43 -3.77
CA GLY A 168 -2.77 20.70 -4.43
C GLY A 168 -1.65 21.68 -4.04
N ILE A 169 -2.03 22.90 -3.62
CA ILE A 169 -1.04 23.93 -3.21
C ILE A 169 -0.58 23.74 -1.74
N LYS A 170 -1.21 22.84 -0.98
CA LYS A 170 -0.88 22.61 0.43
C LYS A 170 0.20 21.51 0.53
N ASN A 171 1.45 21.91 0.60
CA ASN A 171 2.57 20.99 0.85
C ASN A 171 2.53 20.47 2.30
N TYR A 172 1.94 19.31 2.50
CA TYR A 172 1.98 18.61 3.80
C TYR A 172 3.21 17.70 3.95
N PHE A 173 3.78 17.25 2.83
CA PHE A 173 4.93 16.35 2.83
C PHE A 173 6.08 16.95 2.04
N ASP A 174 7.26 16.93 2.62
CA ASP A 174 8.48 17.20 1.88
C ASP A 174 9.16 15.89 1.46
N PHE A 175 10.13 16.00 0.58
CA PHE A 175 10.89 14.87 0.10
C PHE A 175 11.64 14.12 1.21
N LYS A 176 12.05 14.84 2.26
CA LYS A 176 12.77 14.26 3.39
C LYS A 176 11.88 13.28 4.17
N VAL A 177 10.63 13.66 4.42
CA VAL A 177 9.65 12.80 5.10
C VAL A 177 9.40 11.54 4.26
N VAL A 178 9.12 11.70 2.97
CA VAL A 178 8.90 10.53 2.08
C VAL A 178 10.12 9.61 2.03
N LYS A 179 11.35 10.16 2.04
CA LYS A 179 12.59 9.35 2.10
C LYS A 179 12.68 8.47 3.35
N GLN A 180 12.22 8.94 4.49
CA GLN A 180 12.21 8.13 5.71
C GLN A 180 11.24 6.94 5.58
N TRP A 181 10.09 7.17 4.95
CA TRP A 181 9.13 6.11 4.65
C TRP A 181 9.62 5.12 3.58
N ILE A 182 10.43 5.58 2.61
CA ILE A 182 11.11 4.69 1.66
C ILE A 182 12.08 3.77 2.41
N LEU A 183 12.90 4.31 3.30
CA LEU A 183 13.82 3.50 4.11
C LEU A 183 13.06 2.48 4.98
N PHE A 184 11.96 2.91 5.60
CA PHE A 184 11.11 1.99 6.36
C PHE A 184 10.54 0.88 5.48
N SER A 185 10.04 1.23 4.29
CA SER A 185 9.50 0.24 3.32
C SER A 185 10.58 -0.75 2.86
N ASP A 186 11.83 -0.31 2.67
CA ASP A 186 12.93 -1.21 2.32
C ASP A 186 13.23 -2.23 3.44
N LEU A 187 13.27 -1.77 4.69
CA LEU A 187 13.42 -2.66 5.85
C LEU A 187 12.22 -3.62 6.01
N LEU A 188 11.02 -3.13 5.76
CA LEU A 188 9.81 -3.95 5.85
C LEU A 188 9.77 -5.04 4.77
N ASP A 189 10.22 -4.73 3.55
CA ASP A 189 10.33 -5.71 2.46
C ASP A 189 11.30 -6.84 2.83
N GLU A 190 12.44 -6.49 3.45
CA GLU A 190 13.42 -7.49 3.93
C GLU A 190 12.83 -8.35 5.06
N VAL A 191 12.14 -7.74 6.02
CA VAL A 191 11.42 -8.43 7.10
C VAL A 191 10.37 -9.38 6.52
N TRP A 192 9.60 -8.93 5.53
CA TRP A 192 8.58 -9.74 4.87
C TRP A 192 9.19 -10.96 4.15
N GLU A 193 10.24 -10.75 3.35
CA GLU A 193 10.92 -11.82 2.62
C GLU A 193 11.45 -12.92 3.55
N ILE A 194 12.11 -12.54 4.65
CA ILE A 194 12.60 -13.45 5.64
C ILE A 194 11.44 -14.21 6.31
N SER A 195 10.37 -13.51 6.68
CA SER A 195 9.21 -14.10 7.35
C SER A 195 8.51 -15.12 6.45
N VAL A 196 8.32 -14.82 5.16
CA VAL A 196 7.73 -15.76 4.19
C VAL A 196 8.60 -17.00 4.02
N ASN A 197 9.92 -16.84 3.96
CA ASN A 197 10.85 -17.95 3.85
C ASN A 197 10.79 -18.86 5.10
N LEU A 198 10.74 -18.30 6.30
CA LEU A 198 10.60 -19.07 7.55
C LEU A 198 9.27 -19.83 7.59
N ILE A 199 8.15 -19.18 7.27
CA ILE A 199 6.83 -19.82 7.21
C ILE A 199 6.82 -20.96 6.17
N SER A 200 7.47 -20.78 5.02
CA SER A 200 7.55 -21.80 3.98
C SER A 200 8.36 -23.01 4.41
N LEU A 201 9.42 -22.82 5.17
CA LEU A 201 10.23 -23.91 5.74
C LEU A 201 9.47 -24.69 6.83
N ASP A 202 8.71 -24.01 7.68
CA ASP A 202 7.87 -24.63 8.70
C ASP A 202 6.69 -25.40 8.09
N ASN A 203 6.13 -24.95 6.98
CA ASN A 203 5.05 -25.66 6.26
C ASN A 203 5.50 -26.98 5.64
N CYS A 204 6.79 -27.21 5.43
CA CYS A 204 7.32 -28.54 5.14
C CYS A 204 7.19 -29.50 6.35
N HIS A 205 6.88 -28.98 7.54
CA HIS A 205 6.75 -29.75 8.78
C HIS A 205 5.38 -29.71 9.46
N GLN A 206 4.46 -28.80 9.09
CA GLN A 206 3.12 -28.72 9.71
C GLN A 206 2.03 -28.17 8.77
N GLU A 207 0.92 -28.92 8.64
CA GLU A 207 -0.30 -28.55 7.87
C GLU A 207 -1.17 -27.43 8.51
N ASN A 208 -0.67 -26.64 9.46
CA ASN A 208 -1.50 -25.84 10.36
C ASN A 208 -1.56 -24.33 10.12
N ILE A 209 -1.03 -23.77 9.03
CA ILE A 209 -1.06 -22.30 8.82
C ILE A 209 -2.13 -21.85 7.81
N LYS A 210 -3.03 -22.71 7.37
CA LYS A 210 -4.13 -22.34 6.44
C LYS A 210 -5.26 -21.46 7.04
N SER A 211 -5.12 -21.00 8.28
CA SER A 211 -6.18 -20.22 8.95
C SER A 211 -5.90 -18.71 9.07
N PHE A 212 -4.79 -18.20 8.50
CA PHE A 212 -4.40 -16.79 8.68
C PHE A 212 -4.35 -15.95 7.38
N PHE A 213 -4.66 -16.56 6.22
CA PHE A 213 -4.79 -15.82 4.96
C PHE A 213 -6.17 -16.01 4.32
#